data_393400995f9c5987e7893c158bbb1470
#
_entry.id   393400995f9c5987e7893c158bbb1470
#
_cell.length_a   1.000
_cell.length_b   1.000
_cell.length_c   1.000
_cell.angle_alpha   90.00
_cell.angle_beta   90.00
_cell.angle_gamma   90.00
#
_symmetry.space_group_name_H-M   'P 1'
#
loop_
_entity.id
_entity.type
_entity.pdbx_description
1 polymer ?
#
loop_
_entity_poly.entity_id
_entity_poly.type
_entity_poly.pdbx_seq_one_letter_code
_entity_poly.pdbx_strand_id
1 'polypeptide(L)'
;SLGSIYQASLTGGVVKFSVTGGVEEAKKLIGETALLEFKERDCMPVDNPSVDEWPPDGLSKSEWINQRCLNPKYYEDKAVNLSGKNLIDAYPDVQPGLSKPIVSVVFNDQGGEEFFSVTSRISKNQDALAIFLDGEELIAPTASPGIAGGRAYIDGPTFTSERVRTIAIQLKSGALPVGLKLIQERNVNATLGEDSLNR
;
A
#
# COMPACT_ATOMS: atom_id res chain seq x y z
N SER A 1 -21.45 -6.85 -11.35
CA SER A 1 -20.05 -6.74 -11.80
C SER A 1 -19.43 -5.55 -11.09
N LEU A 2 -18.32 -5.77 -10.39
CA LEU A 2 -17.57 -4.73 -9.70
C LEU A 2 -17.12 -3.68 -10.71
N GLY A 3 -17.40 -2.40 -10.43
CA GLY A 3 -16.94 -1.29 -11.24
C GLY A 3 -15.42 -1.16 -11.16
N SER A 4 -14.79 -0.87 -12.27
CA SER A 4 -13.34 -0.67 -12.32
C SER A 4 -13.02 0.78 -12.64
N ILE A 5 -12.25 1.45 -11.77
CA ILE A 5 -11.63 2.73 -12.08
C ILE A 5 -10.37 2.43 -12.90
N TYR A 6 -10.31 2.90 -14.13
CA TYR A 6 -9.19 2.62 -15.03
C TYR A 6 -8.34 3.86 -15.35
N GLN A 7 -8.80 5.03 -14.97
CA GLN A 7 -8.05 6.25 -15.18
C GLN A 7 -8.37 7.28 -14.10
N ALA A 8 -7.33 7.93 -13.57
CA ALA A 8 -7.45 9.11 -12.73
C ALA A 8 -6.49 10.19 -13.25
N SER A 9 -6.94 11.43 -13.35
CA SER A 9 -6.12 12.56 -13.74
C SER A 9 -6.42 13.78 -12.87
N LEU A 10 -5.38 14.56 -12.52
CA LEU A 10 -5.49 15.80 -11.77
C LEU A 10 -5.23 16.98 -12.70
N THR A 11 -6.18 17.90 -12.82
CA THR A 11 -6.03 19.11 -13.62
C THR A 11 -6.73 20.26 -12.90
N GLY A 12 -5.99 21.34 -12.59
CA GLY A 12 -6.53 22.55 -11.98
C GLY A 12 -7.22 22.31 -10.63
N GLY A 13 -6.70 21.40 -9.78
CA GLY A 13 -7.31 21.06 -8.49
C GLY A 13 -8.53 20.12 -8.57
N VAL A 14 -8.87 19.66 -9.78
CA VAL A 14 -9.97 18.71 -10.00
C VAL A 14 -9.41 17.34 -10.36
N VAL A 15 -9.79 16.31 -9.61
CA VAL A 15 -9.47 14.92 -9.92
C VAL A 15 -10.60 14.34 -10.76
N LYS A 16 -10.26 13.81 -11.94
CA LYS A 16 -11.20 13.12 -12.84
C LYS A 16 -10.95 11.62 -12.76
N PHE A 17 -12.02 10.88 -12.56
CA PHE A 17 -11.99 9.42 -12.58
C PHE A 17 -12.84 8.89 -13.74
N SER A 18 -12.33 7.90 -14.44
CA SER A 18 -13.06 7.13 -15.44
C SER A 18 -13.40 5.76 -14.86
N VAL A 19 -14.68 5.42 -14.84
CA VAL A 19 -15.21 4.21 -14.18
C VAL A 19 -16.05 3.43 -15.18
N THR A 20 -15.89 2.11 -15.22
CA THR A 20 -16.78 1.19 -15.95
C THR A 20 -17.54 0.30 -14.97
N GLY A 21 -18.86 0.35 -14.98
CA GLY A 21 -19.73 -0.37 -14.03
C GLY A 21 -19.60 0.17 -12.61
N GLY A 22 -20.36 -0.33 -11.66
CA GLY A 22 -20.21 -0.08 -10.21
C GLY A 22 -19.89 1.35 -9.79
N VAL A 23 -20.60 2.36 -10.36
CA VAL A 23 -20.32 3.79 -10.11
C VAL A 23 -20.44 4.13 -8.62
N GLU A 24 -21.37 3.52 -7.91
CA GLU A 24 -21.58 3.78 -6.48
C GLU A 24 -20.44 3.21 -5.63
N GLU A 25 -19.92 2.01 -5.96
CA GLU A 25 -18.73 1.47 -5.31
C GLU A 25 -17.50 2.35 -5.59
N ALA A 26 -17.36 2.85 -6.80
CA ALA A 26 -16.27 3.75 -7.14
C ALA A 26 -16.38 5.08 -6.37
N LYS A 27 -17.58 5.66 -6.22
CA LYS A 27 -17.81 6.85 -5.39
C LYS A 27 -17.43 6.59 -3.94
N LYS A 28 -17.79 5.44 -3.39
CA LYS A 28 -17.44 5.04 -2.05
C LYS A 28 -15.93 4.96 -1.87
N LEU A 29 -15.23 4.26 -2.76
CA LEU A 29 -13.77 4.14 -2.74
C LEU A 29 -13.04 5.49 -2.86
N ILE A 30 -13.57 6.42 -3.66
CA ILE A 30 -13.00 7.75 -3.85
C ILE A 30 -13.28 8.65 -2.63
N GLY A 31 -14.43 8.48 -1.98
CA GLY A 31 -14.82 9.26 -0.81
C GLY A 31 -14.16 8.81 0.50
N GLU A 32 -13.68 7.58 0.55
CA GLU A 32 -12.92 7.04 1.67
C GLU A 32 -11.44 7.42 1.48
N THR A 33 -10.99 8.46 2.19
CA THR A 33 -9.56 8.77 2.28
C THR A 33 -8.88 7.67 3.08
N ALA A 34 -8.25 6.73 2.41
CA ALA A 34 -7.56 5.63 3.07
C ALA A 34 -6.37 6.16 3.89
N LEU A 35 -6.33 5.81 5.16
CA LEU A 35 -5.23 6.14 6.04
C LEU A 35 -4.09 5.12 5.85
N LEU A 36 -3.04 5.54 5.17
CA LEU A 36 -1.80 4.77 5.07
C LEU A 36 -0.88 5.11 6.23
N GLU A 37 -0.53 4.12 7.01
CA GLU A 37 0.41 4.22 8.11
C GLU A 37 1.59 3.26 7.91
N PHE A 38 2.76 3.72 8.31
CA PHE A 38 3.95 2.89 8.39
C PHE A 38 4.39 2.79 9.84
N LYS A 39 4.82 1.60 10.26
CA LYS A 39 5.37 1.38 11.60
C LYS A 39 6.64 0.55 11.50
N GLU A 40 7.66 0.95 12.21
CA GLU A 40 8.85 0.12 12.40
C GLU A 40 8.49 -1.00 13.37
N ARG A 41 8.50 -2.22 12.90
CA ARG A 41 8.21 -3.41 13.70
C ARG A 41 9.51 -3.90 14.30
N ASP A 42 9.69 -3.62 15.59
CA ASP A 42 10.80 -4.10 16.40
C ASP A 42 10.56 -5.57 16.77
N CYS A 43 11.21 -6.46 16.07
CA CYS A 43 11.08 -7.90 16.25
C CYS A 43 12.09 -8.36 17.30
N MET A 44 11.69 -9.24 18.22
CA MET A 44 12.60 -9.75 19.25
C MET A 44 13.93 -10.23 18.62
N PRO A 45 15.08 -9.84 19.19
CA PRO A 45 16.38 -10.20 18.66
C PRO A 45 16.59 -11.71 18.56
N VAL A 46 17.23 -12.14 17.49
CA VAL A 46 17.53 -13.57 17.26
C VAL A 46 18.55 -14.11 18.29
N ASP A 47 19.41 -13.22 18.78
CA ASP A 47 20.50 -13.54 19.72
C ASP A 47 20.34 -12.77 21.04
N ASN A 48 19.13 -12.79 21.63
CA ASN A 48 18.90 -12.15 22.92
C ASN A 48 19.27 -13.11 24.07
N PRO A 49 20.43 -12.91 24.72
CA PRO A 49 20.88 -13.81 25.81
C PRO A 49 20.04 -13.66 27.09
N SER A 50 19.14 -12.70 27.19
CA SER A 50 18.30 -12.48 28.37
C SER A 50 16.99 -13.27 28.34
N VAL A 51 16.73 -14.02 27.29
CA VAL A 51 15.57 -14.92 27.23
C VAL A 51 16.02 -16.28 27.76
N ASP A 52 15.65 -16.63 28.97
CA ASP A 52 16.04 -17.86 29.67
C ASP A 52 15.60 -19.14 28.95
N GLU A 53 14.64 -19.01 28.03
CA GLU A 53 14.14 -20.10 27.18
C GLU A 53 14.26 -19.72 25.71
N TRP A 54 15.34 -20.09 25.08
CA TRP A 54 15.63 -19.82 23.67
C TRP A 54 15.66 -21.11 22.83
N PRO A 55 14.94 -21.20 21.71
CA PRO A 55 13.87 -20.30 21.26
C PRO A 55 12.62 -20.41 22.14
N PRO A 56 11.83 -19.33 22.32
CA PRO A 56 10.66 -19.36 23.14
C PRO A 56 9.63 -20.38 22.62
N ASP A 57 8.80 -20.91 23.52
CA ASP A 57 7.72 -21.84 23.21
C ASP A 57 8.16 -23.15 22.52
N GLY A 58 9.43 -23.55 22.67
CA GLY A 58 9.97 -24.81 22.11
C GLY A 58 10.11 -24.81 20.58
N LEU A 59 10.08 -23.64 19.93
CA LEU A 59 10.31 -23.50 18.50
C LEU A 59 11.75 -23.86 18.13
N SER A 60 11.96 -24.39 16.94
CA SER A 60 13.29 -24.46 16.35
C SER A 60 13.81 -23.06 16.00
N LYS A 61 15.12 -22.87 15.87
CA LYS A 61 15.72 -21.57 15.50
C LYS A 61 15.15 -21.05 14.17
N SER A 62 14.91 -21.90 13.19
CA SER A 62 14.36 -21.54 11.91
C SER A 62 12.90 -21.08 12.00
N GLU A 63 12.09 -21.75 12.79
CA GLU A 63 10.71 -21.34 13.05
C GLU A 63 10.65 -20.01 13.80
N TRP A 64 11.52 -19.83 14.78
CA TRP A 64 11.65 -18.57 15.49
C TRP A 64 11.98 -17.40 14.57
N ILE A 65 13.02 -17.52 13.74
CA ILE A 65 13.40 -16.49 12.77
C ILE A 65 12.24 -16.11 11.87
N ASN A 66 11.44 -17.09 11.44
CA ASN A 66 10.29 -16.85 10.58
C ASN A 66 9.10 -16.23 11.30
N GLN A 67 8.92 -16.48 12.60
CA GLN A 67 7.72 -16.08 13.34
C GLN A 67 7.89 -14.79 14.16
N ARG A 68 9.10 -14.40 14.53
CA ARG A 68 9.36 -13.28 15.44
C ARG A 68 8.78 -11.94 14.97
N CYS A 69 8.68 -11.72 13.66
CA CYS A 69 8.06 -10.53 13.08
C CYS A 69 6.60 -10.73 12.65
N LEU A 70 6.05 -11.92 12.78
CA LEU A 70 4.67 -12.25 12.37
C LEU A 70 3.73 -12.46 13.56
N ASN A 71 4.25 -12.96 14.68
CA ASN A 71 3.43 -13.22 15.87
C ASN A 71 3.46 -12.00 16.80
N PRO A 72 2.29 -11.38 17.11
CA PRO A 72 2.20 -10.19 17.95
C PRO A 72 2.81 -10.33 19.36
N LYS A 73 3.03 -11.56 19.83
CA LYS A 73 3.71 -11.84 21.10
C LYS A 73 5.19 -11.47 21.08
N TYR A 74 5.81 -11.40 19.89
CA TYR A 74 7.26 -11.30 19.71
C TYR A 74 7.71 -10.02 19.03
N TYR A 75 6.82 -9.06 18.77
CA TYR A 75 7.19 -7.77 18.20
C TYR A 75 6.43 -6.62 18.83
N GLU A 76 6.96 -5.43 18.64
CA GLU A 76 6.31 -4.17 18.98
C GLU A 76 6.35 -3.22 17.76
N ASP A 77 5.20 -2.64 17.42
CA ASP A 77 5.09 -1.70 16.32
C ASP A 77 5.31 -0.26 16.84
N LYS A 78 6.34 0.43 16.35
CA LYS A 78 6.70 1.79 16.69
C LYS A 78 6.32 2.75 15.58
N ALA A 79 5.68 3.87 15.94
CA ALA A 79 5.33 4.91 14.98
C ALA A 79 6.58 5.53 14.34
N VAL A 80 6.50 5.82 13.04
CA VAL A 80 7.53 6.54 12.28
C VAL A 80 6.92 7.80 11.65
N ASN A 81 7.74 8.76 11.25
CA ASN A 81 7.29 10.00 10.61
C ASN A 81 7.00 9.81 9.11
N LEU A 82 6.49 8.65 8.75
CA LEU A 82 6.12 8.30 7.39
C LEU A 82 4.64 7.93 7.33
N SER A 83 3.90 8.54 6.43
CA SER A 83 2.46 8.33 6.28
C SER A 83 1.99 8.62 4.86
N GLY A 84 0.71 8.45 4.59
CA GLY A 84 0.10 8.82 3.31
C GLY A 84 0.33 10.27 2.89
N LYS A 85 0.55 11.19 3.82
CA LYS A 85 0.89 12.60 3.53
C LYS A 85 2.22 12.79 2.81
N ASN A 86 3.09 11.81 2.90
CA ASN A 86 4.38 11.80 2.22
C ASN A 86 4.30 11.18 0.82
N LEU A 87 3.15 10.60 0.43
CA LEU A 87 2.95 10.08 -0.92
C LEU A 87 2.65 11.21 -1.91
N ILE A 88 3.32 11.15 -3.07
CA ILE A 88 2.99 11.95 -4.26
C ILE A 88 2.05 11.16 -5.17
N ASP A 89 2.32 9.87 -5.33
CA ASP A 89 1.56 8.99 -6.22
C ASP A 89 1.55 7.53 -5.75
N ALA A 90 0.50 6.81 -6.14
CA ALA A 90 0.39 5.37 -6.00
C ALA A 90 -0.34 4.81 -7.22
N TYR A 91 0.19 3.74 -7.81
CA TYR A 91 -0.39 3.16 -9.02
C TYR A 91 -0.18 1.64 -9.07
N PRO A 92 -1.12 0.92 -9.73
CA PRO A 92 -0.95 -0.50 -9.96
C PRO A 92 0.18 -0.75 -10.95
N ASP A 93 1.00 -1.75 -10.67
CA ASP A 93 2.15 -2.12 -11.47
C ASP A 93 2.36 -3.64 -11.45
N VAL A 94 3.37 -4.11 -12.15
CA VAL A 94 3.75 -5.52 -12.20
C VAL A 94 5.23 -5.64 -11.88
N GLN A 95 5.56 -6.52 -10.96
CA GLN A 95 6.95 -6.75 -10.57
C GLN A 95 7.78 -7.24 -11.77
N PRO A 96 8.87 -6.53 -12.12
CA PRO A 96 9.72 -6.90 -13.24
C PRO A 96 10.21 -8.35 -13.13
N GLY A 97 10.01 -9.12 -14.21
CA GLY A 97 10.47 -10.51 -14.30
C GLY A 97 9.59 -11.56 -13.63
N LEU A 98 8.62 -11.20 -12.80
CA LEU A 98 7.77 -12.15 -12.06
C LEU A 98 6.29 -12.11 -12.44
N SER A 99 5.85 -11.13 -13.24
CA SER A 99 4.42 -10.91 -13.59
C SER A 99 3.47 -10.84 -12.39
N LYS A 100 3.99 -10.52 -11.20
CA LYS A 100 3.25 -10.43 -9.96
C LYS A 100 2.66 -9.03 -9.79
N PRO A 101 1.36 -8.88 -9.48
CA PRO A 101 0.77 -7.57 -9.24
C PRO A 101 1.35 -6.91 -7.99
N ILE A 102 1.72 -5.62 -8.10
CA ILE A 102 2.26 -4.81 -7.02
C ILE A 102 1.62 -3.43 -7.03
N VAL A 103 1.71 -2.70 -5.91
CA VAL A 103 1.40 -1.28 -5.85
C VAL A 103 2.71 -0.50 -5.80
N SER A 104 3.00 0.27 -6.83
CA SER A 104 4.13 1.20 -6.84
C SER A 104 3.73 2.49 -6.11
N VAL A 105 4.61 2.97 -5.24
CA VAL A 105 4.43 4.20 -4.45
C VAL A 105 5.58 5.16 -4.68
N VAL A 106 5.26 6.44 -4.73
CA VAL A 106 6.23 7.53 -4.90
C VAL A 106 6.07 8.50 -3.75
N PHE A 107 7.14 8.74 -3.02
CA PHE A 107 7.20 9.69 -1.92
C PHE A 107 7.72 11.04 -2.37
N ASN A 108 7.35 12.12 -1.66
CA ASN A 108 8.01 13.40 -1.75
C ASN A 108 9.43 13.32 -1.15
N ASP A 109 10.22 14.38 -1.30
CA ASP A 109 11.62 14.38 -0.84
C ASP A 109 11.76 14.03 0.63
N GLN A 110 10.94 14.63 1.49
CA GLN A 110 10.92 14.34 2.93
C GLN A 110 10.54 12.89 3.22
N GLY A 111 9.52 12.37 2.54
CA GLY A 111 9.09 10.97 2.69
C GLY A 111 10.14 10.00 2.18
N GLY A 112 10.84 10.35 1.10
CA GLY A 112 11.94 9.54 0.56
C GLY A 112 13.13 9.44 1.50
N GLU A 113 13.50 10.53 2.17
CA GLU A 113 14.55 10.55 3.20
C GLU A 113 14.16 9.73 4.43
N GLU A 114 12.92 9.90 4.93
CA GLU A 114 12.43 9.14 6.07
C GLU A 114 12.31 7.66 5.74
N PHE A 115 11.80 7.32 4.56
CA PHE A 115 11.69 5.93 4.09
C PHE A 115 13.08 5.24 4.01
N PHE A 116 14.08 5.94 3.47
CA PHE A 116 15.45 5.45 3.46
C PHE A 116 16.01 5.25 4.87
N SER A 117 15.76 6.21 5.77
CA SER A 117 16.20 6.13 7.17
C SER A 117 15.60 4.92 7.88
N VAL A 118 14.28 4.74 7.79
CA VAL A 118 13.55 3.63 8.40
C VAL A 118 14.01 2.29 7.83
N THR A 119 14.05 2.16 6.50
CA THR A 119 14.45 0.90 5.85
C THR A 119 15.91 0.54 6.11
N SER A 120 16.78 1.53 6.31
CA SER A 120 18.17 1.30 6.72
C SER A 120 18.29 0.76 8.16
N ARG A 121 17.47 1.25 9.10
CA ARG A 121 17.42 0.72 10.48
C ARG A 121 16.90 -0.72 10.50
N ILE A 122 15.76 -0.93 9.84
CA ILE A 122 15.12 -2.25 9.71
C ILE A 122 16.12 -3.28 9.16
N SER A 123 16.84 -2.91 8.10
CA SER A 123 17.84 -3.79 7.48
C SER A 123 18.95 -4.20 8.45
N LYS A 124 19.42 -3.26 9.29
CA LYS A 124 20.47 -3.54 10.28
C LYS A 124 20.01 -4.49 11.38
N ASN A 125 18.78 -4.27 11.85
CA ASN A 125 18.24 -4.99 13.01
C ASN A 125 17.53 -6.29 12.60
N GLN A 126 17.38 -6.53 11.28
CA GLN A 126 16.54 -7.59 10.75
C GLN A 126 15.08 -7.49 11.22
N ASP A 127 14.61 -6.28 11.38
CA ASP A 127 13.24 -5.90 11.73
C ASP A 127 12.34 -5.88 10.50
N ALA A 128 11.07 -5.45 10.65
CA ALA A 128 10.13 -5.34 9.55
C ALA A 128 9.51 -3.92 9.47
N LEU A 129 9.06 -3.54 8.27
CA LEU A 129 8.26 -2.34 8.05
C LEU A 129 6.79 -2.76 7.92
N ALA A 130 6.02 -2.59 8.98
CA ALA A 130 4.60 -2.89 8.95
C ALA A 130 3.85 -1.76 8.24
N ILE A 131 3.04 -2.12 7.25
CA ILE A 131 2.26 -1.22 6.41
C ILE A 131 0.78 -1.48 6.67
N PHE A 132 0.06 -0.45 7.10
CA PHE A 132 -1.36 -0.51 7.42
C PHE A 132 -2.16 0.38 6.48
N LEU A 133 -3.33 -0.08 6.11
CA LEU A 133 -4.34 0.67 5.37
C LEU A 133 -5.64 0.64 6.16
N ASP A 134 -6.12 1.81 6.61
CA ASP A 134 -7.31 1.96 7.46
C ASP A 134 -7.25 1.12 8.76
N GLY A 135 -6.04 0.97 9.31
CA GLY A 135 -5.79 0.19 10.52
C GLY A 135 -5.67 -1.33 10.30
N GLU A 136 -5.89 -1.82 9.08
CA GLU A 136 -5.65 -3.21 8.71
C GLU A 136 -4.21 -3.39 8.19
N GLU A 137 -3.49 -4.37 8.71
CA GLU A 137 -2.15 -4.69 8.22
C GLU A 137 -2.22 -5.26 6.80
N LEU A 138 -1.57 -4.59 5.86
CA LEU A 138 -1.41 -5.10 4.50
C LEU A 138 -0.27 -6.11 4.41
N ILE A 139 0.87 -5.74 4.98
CA ILE A 139 2.10 -6.53 4.95
C ILE A 139 3.13 -5.93 5.91
N ALA A 140 4.05 -6.77 6.39
CA ALA A 140 5.21 -6.35 7.17
C ALA A 140 6.51 -6.95 6.60
N PRO A 141 7.02 -6.43 5.45
CA PRO A 141 8.25 -6.93 4.84
C PRO A 141 9.48 -6.52 5.63
N THR A 142 10.51 -7.36 5.57
CA THR A 142 11.87 -6.96 5.94
C THR A 142 12.49 -6.15 4.80
N ALA A 143 13.37 -5.21 5.12
CA ALA A 143 14.14 -4.47 4.12
C ALA A 143 15.58 -4.96 4.07
N SER A 144 16.16 -5.05 2.88
CA SER A 144 17.56 -5.39 2.68
C SER A 144 18.02 -4.89 1.32
N PRO A 145 18.93 -3.99 1.24
CA PRO A 145 19.39 -2.90 2.12
C PRO A 145 18.38 -1.73 2.20
N GLY A 146 18.76 -0.60 2.83
CA GLY A 146 17.93 0.61 2.84
C GLY A 146 17.55 1.09 1.44
N ILE A 147 16.27 1.47 1.25
CA ILE A 147 15.70 1.80 -0.06
C ILE A 147 15.77 3.30 -0.27
N ALA A 148 16.66 3.75 -1.17
CA ALA A 148 16.84 5.15 -1.53
C ALA A 148 15.97 5.56 -2.73
N GLY A 149 15.83 6.88 -2.94
CA GLY A 149 15.23 7.46 -4.15
C GLY A 149 13.72 7.68 -4.08
N GLY A 150 13.09 7.51 -2.92
CA GLY A 150 11.69 7.86 -2.71
C GLY A 150 10.68 7.04 -3.52
N ARG A 151 11.09 5.90 -4.05
CA ARG A 151 10.24 4.97 -4.81
C ARG A 151 10.32 3.59 -4.21
N ALA A 152 9.16 2.98 -4.01
CA ALA A 152 9.06 1.62 -3.51
C ALA A 152 7.87 0.91 -4.15
N TYR A 153 7.77 -0.39 -3.92
CA TYR A 153 6.56 -1.14 -4.22
C TYR A 153 6.13 -1.94 -3.00
N ILE A 154 4.84 -2.10 -2.88
CA ILE A 154 4.19 -2.95 -1.89
C ILE A 154 3.72 -4.20 -2.63
N ASP A 155 4.14 -5.36 -2.17
CA ASP A 155 3.67 -6.64 -2.68
C ASP A 155 3.12 -7.49 -1.54
N GLY A 156 2.26 -8.43 -1.85
CA GLY A 156 1.66 -9.31 -0.85
C GLY A 156 1.26 -10.66 -1.45
N PRO A 157 1.18 -11.72 -0.63
CA PRO A 157 0.85 -13.06 -1.12
C PRO A 157 -0.58 -13.16 -1.67
N THR A 158 -1.47 -12.27 -1.24
CA THR A 158 -2.89 -12.24 -1.66
C THR A 158 -3.19 -11.16 -2.69
N PHE A 159 -2.16 -10.50 -3.25
CA PHE A 159 -2.36 -9.41 -4.21
C PHE A 159 -2.78 -9.96 -5.57
N THR A 160 -4.00 -9.61 -5.98
CA THR A 160 -4.52 -9.76 -7.32
C THR A 160 -4.46 -8.43 -8.05
N SER A 161 -4.56 -8.43 -9.38
CA SER A 161 -4.61 -7.19 -10.17
C SER A 161 -5.76 -6.27 -9.75
N GLU A 162 -6.89 -6.82 -9.32
CA GLU A 162 -8.04 -6.07 -8.81
C GLU A 162 -7.73 -5.44 -7.44
N ARG A 163 -7.18 -6.24 -6.50
CA ARG A 163 -6.81 -5.76 -5.17
C ARG A 163 -5.77 -4.64 -5.25
N VAL A 164 -4.76 -4.80 -6.08
CA VAL A 164 -3.70 -3.80 -6.32
C VAL A 164 -4.28 -2.49 -6.86
N ARG A 165 -5.23 -2.54 -7.80
CA ARG A 165 -5.91 -1.34 -8.30
C ARG A 165 -6.69 -0.63 -7.20
N THR A 166 -7.45 -1.38 -6.40
CA THR A 166 -8.22 -0.83 -5.27
C THR A 166 -7.29 -0.12 -4.27
N ILE A 167 -6.23 -0.79 -3.84
CA ILE A 167 -5.25 -0.21 -2.90
C ILE A 167 -4.62 1.05 -3.50
N ALA A 168 -4.17 1.03 -4.75
CA ALA A 168 -3.55 2.18 -5.40
C ALA A 168 -4.49 3.40 -5.45
N ILE A 169 -5.78 3.20 -5.71
CA ILE A 169 -6.80 4.27 -5.70
C ILE A 169 -6.99 4.82 -4.30
N GLN A 170 -7.13 3.96 -3.30
CA GLN A 170 -7.29 4.36 -1.91
C GLN A 170 -6.09 5.18 -1.41
N LEU A 171 -4.86 4.71 -1.67
CA LEU A 171 -3.64 5.41 -1.32
C LEU A 171 -3.54 6.77 -2.02
N LYS A 172 -3.85 6.83 -3.31
CA LYS A 172 -3.85 8.07 -4.08
C LYS A 172 -4.89 9.07 -3.56
N SER A 173 -6.06 8.60 -3.13
CA SER A 173 -7.10 9.43 -2.51
C SER A 173 -6.66 9.94 -1.14
N GLY A 174 -6.01 9.12 -0.31
CA GLY A 174 -5.49 9.49 1.00
C GLY A 174 -4.26 10.41 0.96
N ALA A 175 -3.53 10.45 -0.15
CA ALA A 175 -2.44 11.40 -0.39
C ALA A 175 -2.92 12.83 -0.67
N LEU A 176 -4.21 13.03 -0.96
CA LEU A 176 -4.77 14.36 -1.21
C LEU A 176 -4.97 15.11 0.12
N PRO A 177 -4.52 16.37 0.22
CA PRO A 177 -4.55 17.12 1.48
C PRO A 177 -5.95 17.54 1.95
N VAL A 178 -6.96 17.30 1.15
CA VAL A 178 -8.37 17.64 1.43
C VAL A 178 -9.28 16.51 0.95
N GLY A 179 -10.32 16.22 1.71
CA GLY A 179 -11.36 15.27 1.31
C GLY A 179 -11.94 15.60 -0.07
N LEU A 180 -12.12 14.60 -0.90
CA LEU A 180 -12.68 14.76 -2.23
C LEU A 180 -14.17 15.07 -2.13
N LYS A 181 -14.62 16.11 -2.84
CA LYS A 181 -16.04 16.42 -3.00
C LYS A 181 -16.48 16.14 -4.44
N LEU A 182 -17.53 15.36 -4.61
CA LEU A 182 -18.12 15.15 -5.92
C LEU A 182 -18.67 16.48 -6.44
N ILE A 183 -18.09 17.00 -7.53
CA ILE A 183 -18.50 18.25 -8.17
C ILE A 183 -19.46 17.97 -9.33
N GLN A 184 -19.17 16.94 -10.12
CA GLN A 184 -19.94 16.59 -11.31
C GLN A 184 -19.83 15.10 -11.61
N GLU A 185 -20.93 14.49 -11.98
CA GLU A 185 -21.02 13.16 -12.55
C GLU A 185 -21.52 13.27 -13.99
N ARG A 186 -20.90 12.55 -14.91
CA ARG A 186 -21.36 12.44 -16.29
C ARG A 186 -21.45 10.96 -16.67
N ASN A 187 -22.65 10.48 -16.85
CA ASN A 187 -22.91 9.15 -17.40
C ASN A 187 -22.80 9.21 -18.92
N VAL A 188 -21.86 8.49 -19.49
CA VAL A 188 -21.74 8.32 -20.94
C VAL A 188 -22.40 6.98 -21.28
N ASN A 189 -23.67 7.02 -21.66
CA ASN A 189 -24.33 5.84 -22.21
C ASN A 189 -23.73 5.53 -23.58
N ALA A 190 -23.31 4.30 -23.80
CA ALA A 190 -22.89 3.81 -25.11
C ALA A 190 -24.10 3.60 -26.02
N THR A 191 -24.77 4.70 -26.41
CA THR A 191 -25.82 4.69 -27.45
C THR A 191 -25.21 5.17 -28.77
N LEU A 192 -24.29 4.38 -29.31
CA LEU A 192 -23.82 4.54 -30.69
C LEU A 192 -23.66 3.12 -31.26
N GLY A 193 -24.70 2.57 -31.82
CA GLY A 193 -24.65 1.29 -32.52
C GLY A 193 -25.92 0.79 -33.21
N GLU A 194 -27.06 1.36 -33.02
CA GLU A 194 -28.29 0.84 -33.65
C GLU A 194 -28.77 1.59 -34.92
N ASP A 195 -28.25 2.76 -35.22
CA ASP A 195 -28.72 3.53 -36.40
C ASP A 195 -27.88 3.33 -37.67
N SER A 196 -26.93 2.42 -37.71
CA SER A 196 -26.08 2.24 -38.90
C SER A 196 -26.38 0.99 -39.73
N LEU A 197 -27.45 0.24 -39.44
CA LEU A 197 -27.78 -0.99 -40.16
C LEU A 197 -29.03 -0.94 -41.04
N ASN A 198 -29.63 0.22 -41.20
CA ASN A 198 -30.77 0.40 -42.15
C ASN A 198 -30.49 1.51 -43.16
N ARG A 199 -29.59 1.21 -44.10
CA ARG A 199 -29.56 1.85 -45.43
C ARG A 199 -28.94 0.90 -46.44
#